data_91a250c65975a06b96e987acb8186a01
#
_entry.id   91a250c65975a06b96e987acb8186a01
#
_cell.length_a   1.000
_cell.length_b   1.000
_cell.length_c   1.000
_cell.angle_alpha   90.00
_cell.angle_beta   90.00
_cell.angle_gamma   90.00
#
_symmetry.space_group_name_H-M   'P 1'
#
loop_
_entity.id
_entity.type
_entity.pdbx_description
1 polymer ?
#
loop_
_entity_poly.entity_id
_entity_poly.type
_entity_poly.pdbx_seq_one_letter_code
_entity_poly.pdbx_strand_id
1 'polypeptide(L)'
;LVAFVFIFMGITKLADKFVNGVPNSIKGGILIAAPITVLQGQLSDGSQLMTAPIATLAGTLLLAFLSFSPFCEKNRDKYKILDIMAKYGNLFPYLVAMLAGVALGELSKPVLELGTVIRIPDFSNIFHTVSIFAVGFPPISKFISALPLALICYVLAFGDFVTSKTLVAEAQESRSDEYIDFNSSRSNLISGLRNLILAIFAPFPPLAGPLWVGMTVSVAMRYKEGKKAMKSLIGGMSSFRMATFLSVILVPIVSFMKPIMGVGSAITLLFQAYVCARIGMEYCKTS
;
A
#
# COMPACT_ATOMS: atom_id res chain seq x y z
N LEU A 1 19.92 -3.37 5.92
CA LEU A 1 19.79 -2.60 7.16
C LEU A 1 18.36 -2.54 7.68
N VAL A 2 17.41 -2.04 6.93
CA VAL A 2 16.02 -1.90 7.39
C VAL A 2 15.46 -3.23 7.89
N ALA A 3 15.75 -4.34 7.21
CA ALA A 3 15.36 -5.68 7.67
C ALA A 3 15.88 -5.97 9.09
N PHE A 4 17.12 -5.64 9.37
CA PHE A 4 17.71 -5.84 10.71
C PHE A 4 17.04 -4.97 11.77
N VAL A 5 16.69 -3.73 11.44
CA VAL A 5 15.93 -2.87 12.36
C VAL A 5 14.58 -3.49 12.70
N PHE A 6 13.84 -3.95 11.70
CA PHE A 6 12.55 -4.63 11.90
C PHE A 6 12.70 -5.91 12.75
N ILE A 7 13.69 -6.76 12.46
CA ILE A 7 13.95 -7.98 13.19
C ILE A 7 14.32 -7.66 14.65
N PHE A 8 15.23 -6.72 14.87
CA PHE A 8 15.62 -6.27 16.19
C PHE A 8 14.44 -5.78 17.01
N MET A 9 13.62 -4.89 16.45
CA MET A 9 12.42 -4.37 17.09
C MET A 9 11.38 -5.47 17.38
N GLY A 10 11.27 -6.47 16.50
CA GLY A 10 10.39 -7.62 16.69
C GLY A 10 10.86 -8.57 17.79
N ILE A 11 12.13 -8.98 17.78
CA ILE A 11 12.70 -9.93 18.77
C ILE A 11 12.73 -9.30 20.16
N THR A 12 13.18 -8.05 20.27
CA THR A 12 13.28 -7.34 21.55
C THR A 12 11.93 -6.90 22.12
N LYS A 13 10.83 -7.08 21.37
CA LYS A 13 9.49 -6.57 21.71
C LYS A 13 9.47 -5.04 21.94
N LEU A 14 10.51 -4.34 21.49
CA LEU A 14 10.56 -2.89 21.56
C LEU A 14 9.50 -2.25 20.66
N ALA A 15 9.11 -2.92 19.58
CA ALA A 15 8.03 -2.46 18.71
C ALA A 15 6.71 -2.22 19.49
N ASP A 16 6.31 -3.16 20.37
CA ASP A 16 5.11 -2.99 21.19
C ASP A 16 5.27 -1.87 22.21
N LYS A 17 6.42 -1.80 22.87
CA LYS A 17 6.73 -0.70 23.81
C LYS A 17 6.73 0.66 23.09
N PHE A 18 7.30 0.72 21.89
CA PHE A 18 7.37 1.92 21.09
C PHE A 18 5.98 2.36 20.61
N VAL A 19 5.17 1.44 20.07
CA VAL A 19 3.80 1.72 19.63
C VAL A 19 2.92 2.20 20.79
N ASN A 20 3.07 1.60 21.96
CA ASN A 20 2.24 1.94 23.13
C ASN A 20 2.80 3.13 23.97
N GLY A 21 4.13 3.31 23.96
CA GLY A 21 4.81 4.33 24.76
C GLY A 21 4.98 5.69 24.09
N VAL A 22 4.84 5.75 22.76
CA VAL A 22 4.96 7.04 22.05
C VAL A 22 3.72 7.89 22.31
N PRO A 23 3.88 9.14 22.76
CA PRO A 23 2.76 10.07 22.96
C PRO A 23 1.93 10.30 21.68
N ASN A 24 0.64 10.56 21.85
CA ASN A 24 -0.27 10.76 20.72
C ASN A 24 0.17 11.92 19.82
N SER A 25 0.70 13.01 20.39
CA SER A 25 1.27 14.14 19.63
C SER A 25 2.39 13.72 18.66
N ILE A 26 3.29 12.84 19.10
CA ILE A 26 4.36 12.33 18.25
C ILE A 26 3.81 11.38 17.18
N LYS A 27 2.87 10.49 17.53
CA LYS A 27 2.16 9.63 16.56
C LYS A 27 1.46 10.47 15.50
N GLY A 28 0.73 11.49 15.92
CA GLY A 28 0.07 12.46 15.04
C GLY A 28 1.06 13.17 14.11
N GLY A 29 2.18 13.63 14.65
CA GLY A 29 3.25 14.28 13.87
C GLY A 29 3.84 13.37 12.80
N ILE A 30 4.16 12.11 13.12
CA ILE A 30 4.66 11.11 12.16
C ILE A 30 3.62 10.84 11.06
N LEU A 31 2.35 10.68 11.43
CA LEU A 31 1.26 10.43 10.50
C LEU A 31 0.95 11.62 9.59
N ILE A 32 1.20 12.84 10.03
CA ILE A 32 1.06 14.05 9.20
C ILE A 32 2.30 14.26 8.30
N ALA A 33 3.48 13.88 8.77
CA ALA A 33 4.71 14.00 7.96
C ALA A 33 4.68 13.10 6.71
N ALA A 34 4.12 11.90 6.81
CA ALA A 34 4.04 10.97 5.67
C ALA A 34 3.25 11.54 4.47
N PRO A 35 2.02 12.09 4.63
CA PRO A 35 1.30 12.79 3.56
C PRO A 35 2.10 13.95 2.94
N ILE A 36 2.78 14.75 3.76
CA ILE A 36 3.58 15.86 3.27
C ILE A 36 4.71 15.35 2.35
N THR A 37 5.39 14.30 2.76
CA THR A 37 6.45 13.66 1.95
C THR A 37 5.89 13.10 0.65
N VAL A 38 4.73 12.45 0.68
CA VAL A 38 4.07 11.94 -0.53
C VAL A 38 3.70 13.09 -1.47
N LEU A 39 3.11 14.16 -0.95
CA LEU A 39 2.75 15.33 -1.75
C LEU A 39 3.98 15.99 -2.37
N GLN A 40 5.06 16.17 -1.62
CA GLN A 40 6.32 16.69 -2.15
C GLN A 40 6.85 15.81 -3.29
N GLY A 41 6.83 14.48 -3.11
CA GLY A 41 7.23 13.53 -4.15
C GLY A 41 6.32 13.57 -5.38
N GLN A 42 5.01 13.75 -5.21
CA GLN A 42 4.07 13.86 -6.33
C GLN A 42 4.07 15.24 -7.02
N LEU A 43 4.57 16.27 -6.37
CA LEU A 43 4.73 17.61 -6.94
C LEU A 43 6.14 17.84 -7.54
N SER A 44 7.04 16.86 -7.42
CA SER A 44 8.37 16.94 -8.03
C SER A 44 8.31 16.70 -9.55
N ASP A 45 9.30 17.25 -10.26
CA ASP A 45 9.42 17.08 -11.70
C ASP A 45 9.54 15.59 -12.08
N GLY A 46 8.80 15.19 -13.12
CA GLY A 46 8.75 13.80 -13.58
C GLY A 46 7.86 12.87 -12.78
N SER A 47 7.20 13.35 -11.73
CA SER A 47 6.19 12.55 -11.00
C SER A 47 4.95 12.28 -11.84
N GLN A 48 4.15 11.30 -11.44
CA GLN A 48 2.93 10.95 -12.17
C GLN A 48 1.87 12.05 -12.09
N LEU A 49 1.81 12.80 -10.99
CA LEU A 49 0.89 13.94 -10.89
C LEU A 49 1.27 15.08 -11.83
N MET A 50 2.57 15.25 -12.12
CA MET A 50 3.04 16.30 -13.04
C MET A 50 3.00 15.86 -14.51
N THR A 51 3.21 14.58 -14.78
CA THR A 51 3.23 14.03 -16.15
C THR A 51 1.84 13.61 -16.65
N ALA A 52 0.94 13.19 -15.75
CA ALA A 52 -0.44 12.80 -16.06
C ALA A 52 -1.40 13.34 -15.00
N PRO A 53 -1.55 14.69 -14.90
CA PRO A 53 -2.30 15.32 -13.82
C PRO A 53 -3.78 14.97 -13.84
N ILE A 54 -4.43 14.98 -14.99
CA ILE A 54 -5.88 14.74 -15.08
C ILE A 54 -6.20 13.28 -14.78
N ALA A 55 -5.42 12.34 -15.32
CA ALA A 55 -5.58 10.93 -15.02
C ALA A 55 -5.41 10.66 -13.52
N THR A 56 -4.35 11.20 -12.91
CA THR A 56 -4.05 11.01 -11.48
C THR A 56 -5.11 11.64 -10.59
N LEU A 57 -5.53 12.87 -10.87
CA LEU A 57 -6.56 13.57 -10.09
C LEU A 57 -7.93 12.92 -10.24
N ALA A 58 -8.35 12.59 -11.46
CA ALA A 58 -9.65 11.93 -11.70
C ALA A 58 -9.76 10.61 -10.92
N GLY A 59 -8.71 9.77 -10.97
CA GLY A 59 -8.68 8.52 -10.22
C GLY A 59 -8.66 8.74 -8.71
N THR A 60 -7.83 9.67 -8.22
CA THR A 60 -7.72 9.96 -6.78
C THR A 60 -9.02 10.52 -6.21
N LEU A 61 -9.63 11.50 -6.89
CA LEU A 61 -10.88 12.11 -6.44
C LEU A 61 -12.04 11.11 -6.46
N LEU A 62 -12.12 10.28 -7.49
CA LEU A 62 -13.16 9.23 -7.54
C LEU A 62 -12.94 8.20 -6.44
N LEU A 63 -11.70 7.77 -6.18
CA LEU A 63 -11.40 6.85 -5.09
C LEU A 63 -11.76 7.44 -3.73
N ALA A 64 -11.39 8.68 -3.47
CA ALA A 64 -11.74 9.39 -2.24
C ALA A 64 -13.26 9.56 -2.09
N PHE A 65 -13.95 9.91 -3.17
CA PHE A 65 -15.41 10.04 -3.19
C PHE A 65 -16.11 8.72 -2.85
N LEU A 66 -15.70 7.62 -3.49
CA LEU A 66 -16.29 6.30 -3.23
C LEU A 66 -16.01 5.78 -1.82
N SER A 67 -14.86 6.14 -1.26
CA SER A 67 -14.40 5.63 0.05
C SER A 67 -14.88 6.45 1.24
N PHE A 68 -15.04 7.76 1.09
CA PHE A 68 -15.27 8.66 2.22
C PHE A 68 -16.50 9.55 2.09
N SER A 69 -17.22 9.51 0.97
CA SER A 69 -18.39 10.34 0.81
C SER A 69 -19.59 9.81 1.62
N PRO A 70 -20.15 10.61 2.53
CA PRO A 70 -21.40 10.25 3.23
C PRO A 70 -22.56 9.98 2.27
N PHE A 71 -22.52 10.62 1.09
CA PHE A 71 -23.50 10.37 0.04
C PHE A 71 -23.40 8.93 -0.50
N CYS A 72 -22.19 8.46 -0.77
CA CYS A 72 -21.97 7.08 -1.23
C CYS A 72 -22.38 6.07 -0.16
N GLU A 73 -22.00 6.30 1.08
CA GLU A 73 -22.35 5.43 2.22
C GLU A 73 -23.87 5.33 2.39
N LYS A 74 -24.56 6.47 2.44
CA LYS A 74 -26.02 6.53 2.66
C LYS A 74 -26.85 5.99 1.49
N ASN A 75 -26.34 6.09 0.25
CA ASN A 75 -27.07 5.72 -0.95
C ASN A 75 -26.61 4.40 -1.58
N ARG A 76 -25.68 3.68 -0.96
CA ARG A 76 -25.12 2.43 -1.47
C ARG A 76 -26.22 1.38 -1.73
N ASP A 77 -27.14 1.20 -0.79
CA ASP A 77 -28.24 0.25 -0.90
C ASP A 77 -29.30 0.68 -1.92
N LYS A 78 -29.41 2.00 -2.15
CA LYS A 78 -30.41 2.56 -3.06
C LYS A 78 -29.97 2.50 -4.54
N TYR A 79 -28.68 2.69 -4.81
CA TYR A 79 -28.16 2.69 -6.17
C TYR A 79 -27.21 1.53 -6.40
N LYS A 80 -27.68 0.52 -7.12
CA LYS A 80 -26.90 -0.69 -7.45
C LYS A 80 -25.52 -0.39 -8.06
N ILE A 81 -25.38 0.73 -8.79
CA ILE A 81 -24.11 1.14 -9.37
C ILE A 81 -23.10 1.54 -8.29
N LEU A 82 -23.52 2.25 -7.23
CA LEU A 82 -22.65 2.61 -6.12
C LEU A 82 -22.19 1.38 -5.33
N ASP A 83 -23.10 0.42 -5.14
CA ASP A 83 -22.76 -0.86 -4.50
C ASP A 83 -21.73 -1.64 -5.32
N ILE A 84 -21.91 -1.73 -6.63
CA ILE A 84 -20.96 -2.38 -7.54
C ILE A 84 -19.60 -1.66 -7.50
N MET A 85 -19.57 -0.34 -7.62
CA MET A 85 -18.32 0.44 -7.60
C MET A 85 -17.59 0.27 -6.26
N ALA A 86 -18.30 0.32 -5.15
CA ALA A 86 -17.73 0.10 -3.85
C ALA A 86 -17.21 -1.33 -3.64
N LYS A 87 -17.90 -2.32 -4.19
CA LYS A 87 -17.54 -3.74 -4.11
C LYS A 87 -16.26 -4.07 -4.87
N TYR A 88 -16.03 -3.42 -6.01
CA TYR A 88 -14.82 -3.60 -6.81
C TYR A 88 -13.67 -2.63 -6.42
N GLY A 89 -13.89 -1.78 -5.42
CA GLY A 89 -12.84 -0.94 -4.82
C GLY A 89 -12.11 -0.05 -5.83
N ASN A 90 -10.80 -0.22 -5.94
CA ASN A 90 -9.94 0.64 -6.75
C ASN A 90 -10.08 0.44 -8.27
N LEU A 91 -10.80 -0.59 -8.73
CA LEU A 91 -10.89 -0.89 -10.16
C LEU A 91 -11.48 0.27 -10.96
N PHE A 92 -12.62 0.81 -10.51
CA PHE A 92 -13.28 1.92 -11.22
C PHE A 92 -12.45 3.22 -11.24
N PRO A 93 -11.84 3.66 -10.12
CA PRO A 93 -10.89 4.76 -10.13
C PRO A 93 -9.76 4.59 -11.14
N TYR A 94 -9.18 3.40 -11.26
CA TYR A 94 -8.11 3.14 -12.23
C TYR A 94 -8.61 3.11 -13.66
N LEU A 95 -9.79 2.56 -13.92
CA LEU A 95 -10.40 2.60 -15.25
C LEU A 95 -10.73 4.02 -15.69
N VAL A 96 -11.29 4.83 -14.80
CA VAL A 96 -11.58 6.25 -15.09
C VAL A 96 -10.31 7.03 -15.34
N ALA A 97 -9.27 6.82 -14.51
CA ALA A 97 -7.95 7.43 -14.71
C ALA A 97 -7.33 7.04 -16.06
N MET A 98 -7.40 5.76 -16.42
CA MET A 98 -6.90 5.28 -17.71
C MET A 98 -7.67 5.90 -18.89
N LEU A 99 -8.99 5.90 -18.83
CA LEU A 99 -9.83 6.47 -19.88
C LEU A 99 -9.60 7.98 -20.05
N ALA A 100 -9.57 8.72 -18.95
CA ALA A 100 -9.30 10.15 -18.96
C ALA A 100 -7.90 10.46 -19.48
N GLY A 101 -6.88 9.74 -18.99
CA GLY A 101 -5.49 9.95 -19.42
C GLY A 101 -5.25 9.62 -20.88
N VAL A 102 -5.86 8.56 -21.41
CA VAL A 102 -5.76 8.21 -22.84
C VAL A 102 -6.53 9.20 -23.70
N ALA A 103 -7.73 9.62 -23.27
CA ALA A 103 -8.55 10.56 -24.03
C ALA A 103 -7.89 11.95 -24.15
N LEU A 104 -7.15 12.37 -23.13
CA LEU A 104 -6.47 13.67 -23.09
C LEU A 104 -5.00 13.61 -23.53
N GLY A 105 -4.51 12.43 -23.93
CA GLY A 105 -3.15 12.26 -24.40
C GLY A 105 -2.07 12.23 -23.31
N GLU A 106 -2.46 12.14 -22.04
CA GLU A 106 -1.53 12.02 -20.92
C GLU A 106 -0.95 10.59 -20.80
N LEU A 107 -1.71 9.60 -21.25
CA LEU A 107 -1.31 8.19 -21.21
C LEU A 107 -1.29 7.60 -22.61
N SER A 108 -0.35 6.70 -22.86
CA SER A 108 -0.32 5.91 -24.07
C SER A 108 -1.56 4.99 -24.16
N LYS A 109 -2.01 4.72 -25.39
CA LYS A 109 -3.10 3.76 -25.58
C LYS A 109 -2.71 2.38 -25.06
N PRO A 110 -3.60 1.67 -24.35
CA PRO A 110 -3.33 0.31 -23.93
C PRO A 110 -3.16 -0.59 -25.16
N VAL A 111 -2.10 -1.39 -25.16
CA VAL A 111 -1.80 -2.34 -26.22
C VAL A 111 -2.00 -3.73 -25.69
N LEU A 112 -2.75 -4.55 -26.43
CA LEU A 112 -2.95 -5.95 -26.08
C LEU A 112 -1.97 -6.83 -26.91
N GLU A 113 -0.88 -7.25 -26.30
CA GLU A 113 0.09 -8.13 -26.93
C GLU A 113 -0.38 -9.58 -26.85
N LEU A 114 -0.80 -10.15 -27.98
CA LEU A 114 -1.32 -11.52 -28.07
C LEU A 114 -0.29 -12.54 -28.61
N GLY A 115 0.87 -12.07 -29.06
CA GLY A 115 1.90 -12.94 -29.66
C GLY A 115 2.47 -13.98 -28.70
N THR A 116 2.78 -13.58 -27.46
CA THR A 116 3.21 -14.47 -26.38
C THR A 116 2.25 -14.30 -25.21
N VAL A 117 1.36 -15.27 -25.01
CA VAL A 117 0.33 -15.16 -23.96
C VAL A 117 0.91 -15.38 -22.58
N ILE A 118 1.78 -16.37 -22.43
CA ILE A 118 2.40 -16.73 -21.14
C ILE A 118 3.90 -16.51 -21.22
N ARG A 119 4.44 -15.72 -20.30
CA ARG A 119 5.88 -15.52 -20.14
C ARG A 119 6.27 -15.71 -18.69
N ILE A 120 7.04 -16.74 -18.42
CA ILE A 120 7.60 -16.96 -17.09
C ILE A 120 8.75 -15.98 -16.88
N PRO A 121 8.80 -15.25 -15.75
CA PRO A 121 9.94 -14.39 -15.43
C PRO A 121 11.24 -15.17 -15.43
N ASP A 122 12.28 -14.59 -15.98
CA ASP A 122 13.61 -15.20 -16.00
C ASP A 122 14.28 -15.05 -14.62
N PHE A 123 13.92 -15.93 -13.70
CA PHE A 123 14.47 -15.96 -12.34
C PHE A 123 15.98 -16.18 -12.33
N SER A 124 16.52 -16.92 -13.31
CA SER A 124 17.95 -17.15 -13.43
C SER A 124 18.68 -15.84 -13.72
N ASN A 125 18.19 -15.06 -14.68
CA ASN A 125 18.77 -13.77 -15.01
C ASN A 125 18.66 -12.78 -13.84
N ILE A 126 17.50 -12.73 -13.16
CA ILE A 126 17.32 -11.90 -11.96
C ILE A 126 18.34 -12.29 -10.89
N PHE A 127 18.50 -13.58 -10.62
CA PHE A 127 19.45 -14.05 -9.61
C PHE A 127 20.90 -13.70 -9.98
N HIS A 128 21.28 -13.86 -11.23
CA HIS A 128 22.66 -13.59 -11.68
C HIS A 128 22.97 -12.12 -11.95
N THR A 129 21.97 -11.24 -11.96
CA THR A 129 22.20 -9.80 -12.23
C THR A 129 22.01 -8.90 -11.01
N VAL A 130 21.05 -9.22 -10.11
CA VAL A 130 20.69 -8.31 -9.01
C VAL A 130 20.83 -8.92 -7.63
N SER A 131 21.02 -10.24 -7.49
CA SER A 131 21.19 -10.84 -6.17
C SER A 131 22.51 -10.42 -5.53
N ILE A 132 22.58 -10.50 -4.19
CA ILE A 132 23.81 -10.23 -3.45
C ILE A 132 24.96 -11.17 -3.85
N PHE A 133 24.64 -12.35 -4.38
CA PHE A 133 25.61 -13.32 -4.87
C PHE A 133 26.23 -12.92 -6.20
N ALA A 134 25.51 -12.15 -7.01
CA ALA A 134 25.99 -11.65 -8.29
C ALA A 134 26.66 -10.29 -8.17
N VAL A 135 26.07 -9.37 -7.39
CA VAL A 135 26.55 -8.00 -7.25
C VAL A 135 27.68 -7.88 -6.20
N GLY A 136 27.77 -8.87 -5.29
CA GLY A 136 28.69 -8.87 -4.17
C GLY A 136 28.15 -8.15 -2.92
N PHE A 137 28.83 -8.36 -1.81
CA PHE A 137 28.44 -7.76 -0.53
C PHE A 137 28.97 -6.32 -0.45
N PRO A 138 28.14 -5.32 -0.16
CA PRO A 138 28.59 -3.95 -0.01
C PRO A 138 29.60 -3.82 1.15
N PRO A 139 30.58 -2.94 1.06
CA PRO A 139 31.52 -2.71 2.17
C PRO A 139 30.80 -2.12 3.38
N ILE A 140 31.31 -2.41 4.57
CA ILE A 140 30.70 -2.00 5.87
C ILE A 140 30.48 -0.49 5.94
N SER A 141 31.36 0.31 5.32
CA SER A 141 31.21 1.76 5.26
C SER A 141 29.87 2.20 4.64
N LYS A 142 29.37 1.48 3.62
CA LYS A 142 28.07 1.75 3.01
C LYS A 142 26.90 1.44 3.95
N PHE A 143 27.04 0.43 4.79
CA PHE A 143 26.04 0.15 5.82
C PHE A 143 25.99 1.26 6.88
N ILE A 144 27.14 1.79 7.29
CA ILE A 144 27.20 2.89 8.27
C ILE A 144 26.59 4.16 7.67
N SER A 145 26.95 4.51 6.44
CA SER A 145 26.40 5.71 5.77
C SER A 145 24.90 5.61 5.48
N ALA A 146 24.37 4.41 5.27
CA ALA A 146 22.94 4.19 5.03
C ALA A 146 22.11 4.01 6.33
N LEU A 147 22.74 3.94 7.50
CA LEU A 147 22.04 3.74 8.77
C LEU A 147 21.00 4.83 9.08
N PRO A 148 21.31 6.14 8.94
CA PRO A 148 20.31 7.19 9.17
C PRO A 148 19.09 7.02 8.27
N LEU A 149 19.29 6.72 6.99
CA LEU A 149 18.21 6.49 6.04
C LEU A 149 17.37 5.25 6.43
N ALA A 150 18.03 4.17 6.88
CA ALA A 150 17.35 2.97 7.33
C ALA A 150 16.44 3.23 8.55
N LEU A 151 16.90 4.08 9.48
CA LEU A 151 16.12 4.49 10.64
C LEU A 151 14.93 5.36 10.24
N ILE A 152 15.13 6.30 9.30
CA ILE A 152 14.03 7.11 8.75
C ILE A 152 12.99 6.22 8.06
N CYS A 153 13.42 5.26 7.23
CA CYS A 153 12.52 4.30 6.60
C CYS A 153 11.73 3.47 7.63
N TYR A 154 12.37 3.09 8.75
CA TYR A 154 11.66 2.40 9.83
C TYR A 154 10.61 3.31 10.50
N VAL A 155 10.94 4.57 10.77
CA VAL A 155 10.00 5.54 11.36
C VAL A 155 8.79 5.77 10.45
N LEU A 156 9.01 5.87 9.13
CA LEU A 156 7.90 5.97 8.15
C LEU A 156 7.01 4.72 8.15
N ALA A 157 7.63 3.53 8.14
CA ALA A 157 6.89 2.27 8.24
C ALA A 157 6.16 2.11 9.59
N PHE A 158 6.68 2.73 10.65
CA PHE A 158 6.01 2.79 11.95
C PHE A 158 4.69 3.56 11.89
N GLY A 159 4.59 4.61 11.07
CA GLY A 159 3.33 5.30 10.79
C GLY A 159 2.25 4.35 10.27
N ASP A 160 2.59 3.45 9.36
CA ASP A 160 1.67 2.42 8.86
C ASP A 160 1.22 1.45 9.96
N PHE A 161 2.09 1.11 10.90
CA PHE A 161 1.72 0.30 12.06
C PHE A 161 0.70 0.98 12.95
N VAL A 162 0.94 2.23 13.30
CA VAL A 162 0.04 3.02 14.14
C VAL A 162 -1.32 3.15 13.47
N THR A 163 -1.34 3.52 12.20
CA THR A 163 -2.56 3.65 11.41
C THR A 163 -3.34 2.33 11.35
N SER A 164 -2.65 1.23 11.03
CA SER A 164 -3.28 -0.07 10.93
C SER A 164 -3.80 -0.57 12.26
N LYS A 165 -3.09 -0.31 13.36
CA LYS A 165 -3.55 -0.66 14.71
C LYS A 165 -4.84 0.08 15.06
N THR A 166 -4.92 1.37 14.76
CA THR A 166 -6.12 2.19 15.00
C THR A 166 -7.31 1.67 14.19
N LEU A 167 -7.12 1.43 12.89
CA LEU A 167 -8.16 0.89 12.02
C LEU A 167 -8.68 -0.48 12.47
N VAL A 168 -7.77 -1.35 12.93
CA VAL A 168 -8.14 -2.67 13.47
C VAL A 168 -8.90 -2.52 14.79
N ALA A 169 -8.49 -1.62 15.68
CA ALA A 169 -9.20 -1.36 16.93
C ALA A 169 -10.62 -0.83 16.69
N GLU A 170 -10.78 0.17 15.81
CA GLU A 170 -12.09 0.70 15.42
C GLU A 170 -12.99 -0.39 14.78
N ALA A 171 -12.39 -1.26 13.96
CA ALA A 171 -13.14 -2.36 13.36
C ALA A 171 -13.57 -3.38 14.43
N GLN A 172 -12.70 -3.69 15.40
CA GLN A 172 -12.98 -4.61 16.49
C GLN A 172 -14.15 -4.13 17.36
N GLU A 173 -14.25 -2.83 17.66
CA GLU A 173 -15.35 -2.26 18.43
C GLU A 173 -16.73 -2.50 17.80
N SER A 174 -16.77 -2.65 16.48
CA SER A 174 -18.04 -2.90 15.76
C SER A 174 -18.55 -4.33 15.85
N ARG A 175 -17.73 -5.28 16.35
CA ARG A 175 -18.05 -6.71 16.42
C ARG A 175 -17.53 -7.36 17.70
N SER A 176 -18.41 -8.05 18.39
CA SER A 176 -18.10 -8.83 19.62
C SER A 176 -17.97 -10.34 19.37
N ASP A 177 -18.32 -10.80 18.17
CA ASP A 177 -18.34 -12.22 17.82
C ASP A 177 -16.98 -12.77 17.37
N GLU A 178 -15.99 -11.91 17.21
CA GLU A 178 -14.65 -12.26 16.74
C GLU A 178 -13.61 -11.32 17.35
N TYR A 179 -12.40 -11.84 17.63
CA TYR A 179 -11.30 -11.05 18.17
C TYR A 179 -10.14 -10.97 17.18
N ILE A 180 -9.64 -9.77 16.92
CA ILE A 180 -8.50 -9.53 16.06
C ILE A 180 -7.24 -9.36 16.92
N ASP A 181 -6.34 -10.37 16.90
CA ASP A 181 -5.05 -10.29 17.56
C ASP A 181 -4.06 -9.46 16.73
N PHE A 182 -3.96 -8.17 17.04
CA PHE A 182 -2.95 -7.29 16.47
C PHE A 182 -1.69 -7.28 17.33
N ASN A 183 -0.62 -7.89 16.83
CA ASN A 183 0.67 -7.98 17.51
C ASN A 183 1.77 -7.28 16.71
N SER A 184 2.22 -6.12 17.21
CA SER A 184 3.22 -5.28 16.53
C SER A 184 4.58 -5.98 16.43
N SER A 185 5.01 -6.72 17.46
CA SER A 185 6.30 -7.43 17.46
C SER A 185 6.33 -8.54 16.42
N ARG A 186 5.26 -9.35 16.33
CA ARG A 186 5.10 -10.38 15.30
C ARG A 186 5.11 -9.79 13.89
N SER A 187 4.38 -8.70 13.69
CA SER A 187 4.33 -8.01 12.40
C SER A 187 5.68 -7.43 11.99
N ASN A 188 6.44 -6.86 12.94
CA ASN A 188 7.81 -6.40 12.70
C ASN A 188 8.74 -7.55 12.29
N LEU A 189 8.69 -8.67 13.00
CA LEU A 189 9.53 -9.83 12.70
C LEU A 189 9.26 -10.38 11.29
N ILE A 190 7.98 -10.53 10.93
CA ILE A 190 7.59 -10.99 9.59
C ILE A 190 8.03 -9.98 8.51
N SER A 191 7.85 -8.68 8.76
CA SER A 191 8.30 -7.64 7.82
C SER A 191 9.81 -7.63 7.66
N GLY A 192 10.54 -7.81 8.76
CA GLY A 192 11.99 -7.93 8.76
C GLY A 192 12.47 -9.14 7.96
N LEU A 193 11.86 -10.31 8.16
CA LEU A 193 12.20 -11.52 7.42
C LEU A 193 11.91 -11.37 5.92
N ARG A 194 10.76 -10.79 5.54
CA ARG A 194 10.43 -10.51 4.14
C ARG A 194 11.44 -9.56 3.50
N ASN A 195 11.80 -8.47 4.17
CA ASN A 195 12.79 -7.51 3.67
C ASN A 195 14.19 -8.13 3.60
N LEU A 196 14.54 -9.06 4.50
CA LEU A 196 15.80 -9.79 4.44
C LEU A 196 15.86 -10.70 3.20
N ILE A 197 14.80 -11.46 2.94
CA ILE A 197 14.69 -12.32 1.74
C ILE A 197 14.80 -11.46 0.48
N LEU A 198 14.07 -10.35 0.41
CA LEU A 198 14.14 -9.42 -0.73
C LEU A 198 15.55 -8.85 -0.91
N ALA A 199 16.23 -8.49 0.18
CA ALA A 199 17.58 -7.94 0.12
C ALA A 199 18.62 -8.96 -0.40
N ILE A 200 18.39 -10.25 -0.18
CA ILE A 200 19.30 -11.32 -0.62
C ILE A 200 19.07 -11.67 -2.09
N PHE A 201 17.81 -11.87 -2.48
CA PHE A 201 17.49 -12.42 -3.79
C PHE A 201 17.15 -11.38 -4.85
N ALA A 202 16.48 -10.31 -4.48
CA ALA A 202 16.04 -9.25 -5.39
C ALA A 202 15.92 -7.92 -4.63
N PRO A 203 17.04 -7.22 -4.37
CA PRO A 203 17.05 -5.97 -3.61
C PRO A 203 16.41 -4.84 -4.41
N PHE A 204 15.09 -4.89 -4.55
CA PHE A 204 14.30 -3.95 -5.31
C PHE A 204 13.39 -3.12 -4.38
N PRO A 205 13.35 -1.80 -4.47
CA PRO A 205 12.33 -1.01 -3.82
C PRO A 205 10.96 -1.28 -4.49
N PRO A 206 9.85 -1.18 -3.75
CA PRO A 206 9.73 -0.66 -2.40
C PRO A 206 9.96 -1.71 -1.31
N LEU A 207 10.32 -1.22 -0.12
CA LEU A 207 10.37 -2.03 1.09
C LEU A 207 9.01 -2.69 1.37
N ALA A 208 9.05 -3.95 1.79
CA ALA A 208 7.86 -4.59 2.29
C ALA A 208 7.49 -3.99 3.65
N GLY A 209 6.54 -3.07 3.66
CA GLY A 209 5.97 -2.54 4.89
C GLY A 209 5.17 -3.60 5.67
N PRO A 210 4.88 -3.34 6.94
CA PRO A 210 4.19 -4.30 7.81
C PRO A 210 2.76 -4.58 7.37
N LEU A 211 2.04 -3.53 7.01
CA LEU A 211 0.67 -3.57 6.52
C LEU A 211 0.47 -2.44 5.51
N TRP A 212 -0.24 -2.73 4.45
CA TRP A 212 -0.63 -1.71 3.50
C TRP A 212 -1.94 -1.06 3.96
N VAL A 213 -1.87 0.22 4.36
CA VAL A 213 -3.00 0.97 4.94
C VAL A 213 -4.24 0.94 4.03
N GLY A 214 -4.09 1.14 2.73
CA GLY A 214 -5.21 1.10 1.78
C GLY A 214 -5.96 -0.23 1.79
N MET A 215 -5.25 -1.36 1.89
CA MET A 215 -5.86 -2.67 2.01
C MET A 215 -6.50 -2.85 3.39
N THR A 216 -5.83 -2.40 4.45
CA THR A 216 -6.34 -2.50 5.82
C THR A 216 -7.65 -1.74 5.99
N VAL A 217 -7.78 -0.54 5.41
CA VAL A 217 -9.04 0.22 5.38
C VAL A 217 -10.15 -0.61 4.73
N SER A 218 -9.91 -1.15 3.54
CA SER A 218 -10.92 -1.93 2.81
C SER A 218 -11.36 -3.17 3.59
N VAL A 219 -10.40 -3.86 4.24
CA VAL A 219 -10.67 -5.02 5.09
C VAL A 219 -11.46 -4.62 6.33
N ALA A 220 -11.07 -3.53 7.00
CA ALA A 220 -11.73 -3.04 8.21
C ALA A 220 -13.18 -2.62 7.94
N MET A 221 -13.42 -1.92 6.82
CA MET A 221 -14.78 -1.56 6.40
C MET A 221 -15.66 -2.79 6.19
N ARG A 222 -15.11 -3.80 5.51
CA ARG A 222 -15.85 -5.04 5.25
C ARG A 222 -16.07 -5.89 6.52
N TYR A 223 -15.13 -5.83 7.46
CA TYR A 223 -15.25 -6.48 8.76
C TYR A 223 -16.45 -5.96 9.55
N LYS A 224 -16.70 -4.64 9.52
CA LYS A 224 -17.84 -3.99 10.16
C LYS A 224 -19.20 -4.49 9.63
N GLU A 225 -19.24 -4.98 8.39
CA GLU A 225 -20.46 -5.52 7.77
C GLU A 225 -20.81 -6.96 8.24
N GLY A 226 -19.97 -7.58 9.05
CA GLY A 226 -20.22 -8.87 9.70
C GLY A 226 -19.59 -10.09 9.02
N LYS A 227 -19.81 -11.26 9.65
CA LYS A 227 -19.14 -12.52 9.28
C LYS A 227 -19.44 -13.01 7.85
N LYS A 228 -20.66 -12.77 7.35
CA LYS A 228 -21.04 -13.15 5.98
C LYS A 228 -20.25 -12.33 4.94
N ALA A 229 -20.06 -11.05 5.21
CA ALA A 229 -19.28 -10.16 4.36
C ALA A 229 -17.81 -10.56 4.32
N MET A 230 -17.23 -10.96 5.46
CA MET A 230 -15.85 -11.43 5.56
C MET A 230 -15.58 -12.72 4.76
N LYS A 231 -16.55 -13.61 4.62
CA LYS A 231 -16.38 -14.79 3.73
C LYS A 231 -16.09 -14.39 2.29
N SER A 232 -16.76 -13.35 1.79
CA SER A 232 -16.49 -12.83 0.44
C SER A 232 -15.11 -12.17 0.33
N LEU A 233 -14.64 -11.53 1.40
CA LEU A 233 -13.32 -10.92 1.44
C LEU A 233 -12.19 -11.96 1.46
N ILE A 234 -12.31 -13.02 2.24
CA ILE A 234 -11.33 -14.11 2.30
C ILE A 234 -11.17 -14.75 0.91
N GLY A 235 -12.29 -15.05 0.24
CA GLY A 235 -12.28 -15.49 -1.15
C GLY A 235 -11.68 -14.46 -2.09
N GLY A 236 -12.01 -13.19 -1.92
CA GLY A 236 -11.46 -12.07 -2.68
C GLY A 236 -9.95 -11.87 -2.49
N MET A 237 -9.44 -12.02 -1.28
CA MET A 237 -8.00 -11.95 -0.99
C MET A 237 -7.21 -13.08 -1.65
N SER A 238 -7.73 -14.30 -1.64
CA SER A 238 -7.12 -15.43 -2.32
C SER A 238 -7.14 -15.23 -3.83
N SER A 239 -8.26 -14.78 -4.38
CA SER A 239 -8.40 -14.44 -5.80
C SER A 239 -7.49 -13.29 -6.21
N PHE A 240 -7.33 -12.26 -5.37
CA PHE A 240 -6.41 -11.15 -5.60
C PHE A 240 -4.95 -11.62 -5.68
N ARG A 241 -4.51 -12.50 -4.76
CA ARG A 241 -3.17 -13.07 -4.79
C ARG A 241 -2.96 -13.90 -6.05
N MET A 242 -3.91 -14.77 -6.40
CA MET A 242 -3.86 -15.56 -7.62
C MET A 242 -3.81 -14.66 -8.86
N ALA A 243 -4.67 -13.63 -8.92
CA ALA A 243 -4.65 -12.66 -10.01
C ALA A 243 -3.33 -11.90 -10.10
N THR A 244 -2.69 -11.56 -8.97
CA THR A 244 -1.37 -10.94 -8.95
C THR A 244 -0.30 -11.84 -9.56
N PHE A 245 -0.28 -13.12 -9.20
CA PHE A 245 0.65 -14.09 -9.81
C PHE A 245 0.38 -14.28 -11.30
N LEU A 246 -0.88 -14.46 -11.69
CA LEU A 246 -1.25 -14.66 -13.10
C LEU A 246 -0.98 -13.40 -13.93
N SER A 247 -1.22 -12.20 -13.39
CA SER A 247 -0.97 -10.95 -14.12
C SER A 247 0.51 -10.74 -14.45
N VAL A 248 1.43 -11.21 -13.60
CA VAL A 248 2.87 -11.14 -13.88
C VAL A 248 3.29 -12.09 -15.03
N ILE A 249 2.58 -13.20 -15.18
CA ILE A 249 2.88 -14.24 -16.18
C ILE A 249 2.15 -13.98 -17.50
N LEU A 250 0.97 -13.33 -17.44
CA LEU A 250 0.12 -13.09 -18.62
C LEU A 250 0.49 -11.78 -19.32
N VAL A 251 1.26 -11.89 -20.40
CA VAL A 251 1.73 -10.74 -21.19
C VAL A 251 0.59 -9.82 -21.66
N PRO A 252 -0.57 -10.32 -22.14
CA PRO A 252 -1.67 -9.45 -22.55
C PRO A 252 -2.21 -8.57 -21.43
N ILE A 253 -2.24 -9.07 -20.19
CA ILE A 253 -2.68 -8.28 -19.03
C ILE A 253 -1.64 -7.23 -18.68
N VAL A 254 -0.37 -7.61 -18.63
CA VAL A 254 0.73 -6.69 -18.33
C VAL A 254 0.81 -5.57 -19.36
N SER A 255 0.76 -5.90 -20.64
CA SER A 255 0.84 -4.93 -21.73
C SER A 255 -0.35 -3.97 -21.75
N PHE A 256 -1.57 -4.49 -21.48
CA PHE A 256 -2.77 -3.66 -21.37
C PHE A 256 -2.74 -2.72 -20.18
N MET A 257 -2.25 -3.18 -19.02
CA MET A 257 -2.21 -2.39 -17.78
C MET A 257 -1.00 -1.47 -17.68
N LYS A 258 0.02 -1.64 -18.55
CA LYS A 258 1.26 -0.87 -18.53
C LYS A 258 1.07 0.65 -18.44
N PRO A 259 0.17 1.29 -19.21
CA PRO A 259 0.00 2.74 -19.18
C PRO A 259 -0.50 3.27 -17.83
N ILE A 260 -1.31 2.49 -17.10
CA ILE A 260 -1.93 2.92 -15.84
C ILE A 260 -1.07 2.59 -14.61
N MET A 261 -0.03 1.78 -14.72
CA MET A 261 0.73 1.31 -13.56
C MET A 261 1.32 2.45 -12.73
N GLY A 262 1.95 3.43 -13.37
CA GLY A 262 2.52 4.60 -12.69
C GLY A 262 1.44 5.45 -12.02
N VAL A 263 0.41 5.82 -12.77
CA VAL A 263 -0.74 6.61 -12.28
C VAL A 263 -1.48 5.87 -11.17
N GLY A 264 -1.68 4.56 -11.30
CA GLY A 264 -2.31 3.73 -10.26
C GLY A 264 -1.52 3.74 -8.96
N SER A 265 -0.19 3.71 -9.04
CA SER A 265 0.68 3.87 -7.86
C SER A 265 0.52 5.26 -7.22
N ALA A 266 0.49 6.32 -8.02
CA ALA A 266 0.29 7.68 -7.53
C ALA A 266 -1.08 7.86 -6.86
N ILE A 267 -2.15 7.35 -7.47
CA ILE A 267 -3.51 7.36 -6.89
C ILE A 267 -3.50 6.68 -5.52
N THR A 268 -2.85 5.51 -5.42
CA THR A 268 -2.78 4.76 -4.16
C THR A 268 -2.01 5.52 -3.09
N LEU A 269 -0.88 6.13 -3.44
CA LEU A 269 -0.06 6.92 -2.52
C LEU A 269 -0.81 8.16 -2.03
N LEU A 270 -1.49 8.89 -2.91
CA LEU A 270 -2.30 10.06 -2.55
C LEU A 270 -3.48 9.68 -1.66
N PHE A 271 -4.13 8.57 -1.94
CA PHE A 271 -5.19 8.02 -1.09
C PHE A 271 -4.69 7.65 0.31
N GLN A 272 -3.55 6.96 0.38
CA GLN A 272 -2.91 6.61 1.64
C GLN A 272 -2.48 7.86 2.42
N ALA A 273 -1.94 8.87 1.73
CA ALA A 273 -1.58 10.16 2.32
C ALA A 273 -2.80 10.82 2.99
N TYR A 274 -3.95 10.83 2.31
CA TYR A 274 -5.19 11.36 2.90
C TYR A 274 -5.60 10.61 4.18
N VAL A 275 -5.57 9.27 4.16
CA VAL A 275 -5.92 8.44 5.33
C VAL A 275 -4.98 8.71 6.49
N CYS A 276 -3.67 8.76 6.23
CA CYS A 276 -2.66 9.07 7.26
C CYS A 276 -2.85 10.48 7.84
N ALA A 277 -3.12 11.48 6.99
CA ALA A 277 -3.38 12.84 7.45
C ALA A 277 -4.62 12.91 8.35
N ARG A 278 -5.70 12.26 7.96
CA ARG A 278 -6.94 12.21 8.74
C ARG A 278 -6.70 11.60 10.13
N ILE A 279 -6.08 10.43 10.19
CA ILE A 279 -5.79 9.75 11.47
C ILE A 279 -4.78 10.56 12.29
N GLY A 280 -3.76 11.13 11.65
CA GLY A 280 -2.78 11.99 12.32
C GLY A 280 -3.43 13.22 13.00
N MET A 281 -4.39 13.85 12.32
CA MET A 281 -5.15 14.96 12.89
C MET A 281 -6.02 14.55 14.09
N GLU A 282 -6.58 13.35 14.08
CA GLU A 282 -7.35 12.79 15.21
C GLU A 282 -6.44 12.60 16.42
N TYR A 283 -5.24 12.07 16.24
CA TYR A 283 -4.25 11.94 17.31
C TYR A 283 -3.84 13.30 17.91
N CYS A 284 -3.72 14.34 17.08
CA CYS A 284 -3.37 15.68 17.57
C CYS A 284 -4.49 16.35 18.40
N LYS A 285 -5.75 15.94 18.20
CA LYS A 285 -6.89 16.45 18.99
C LYS A 285 -7.01 15.81 20.37
N THR A 286 -6.45 14.62 20.53
CA THR A 286 -6.53 13.83 21.79
C THR A 286 -5.27 13.96 22.65
N SER A 287 -4.36 14.86 22.31
CA SER A 287 -3.08 15.11 23.00
C SER A 287 -3.18 16.22 24.02
#